data_df95730841396355c8b7197ffdab5196
#
_entry.id   df95730841396355c8b7197ffdab5196
#
_cell.length_a   1.000
_cell.length_b   1.000
_cell.length_c   1.000
_cell.angle_alpha   90.00
_cell.angle_beta   90.00
_cell.angle_gamma   90.00
#
_symmetry.space_group_name_H-M   'P 1'
#
loop_
_entity.id
_entity.type
_entity.pdbx_description
1 polymer ?
#
loop_
_entity_poly.entity_id
_entity_poly.type
_entity_poly.pdbx_seq_one_letter_code
_entity_poly.pdbx_strand_id
1 'polypeptide(L)'
;MNSNFKQILQDLDTIVAKDPATTGRWEAFLCSPGYHGILFYRLSHRLWQKGWRLSARLLSQFGRLLTGVEIHPGAQIGKNFFIDHGMGVVIGETAVIGDNVTMYHGVTLGGTKSYGGKSGKRHPTVEDNVVIGAGAQVLGP
;
A
#
# COMPACT_ATOMS: atom_id res chain seq x y z
N MET A 1 12.84 6.38 19.71
CA MET A 1 12.15 5.37 18.87
C MET A 1 12.20 5.85 17.42
N ASN A 2 12.77 5.06 16.53
CA ASN A 2 12.95 5.44 15.12
C ASN A 2 11.60 5.78 14.48
N SER A 3 11.50 6.87 13.71
CA SER A 3 10.24 7.33 13.08
C SER A 3 9.55 6.22 12.28
N ASN A 4 10.32 5.31 11.77
CA ASN A 4 9.91 4.15 10.99
C ASN A 4 9.18 3.07 11.81
N PHE A 5 9.66 2.79 13.02
CA PHE A 5 9.00 1.85 13.93
C PHE A 5 7.66 2.43 14.41
N LYS A 6 7.64 3.74 14.65
CA LYS A 6 6.40 4.44 14.99
C LYS A 6 5.35 4.32 13.88
N GLN A 7 5.76 4.45 12.60
CA GLN A 7 4.83 4.31 11.48
C GLN A 7 4.26 2.88 11.37
N ILE A 8 5.09 1.86 11.58
CA ILE A 8 4.65 0.45 11.56
C ILE A 8 3.62 0.19 12.68
N LEU A 9 3.82 0.74 13.86
CA LEU A 9 2.86 0.61 14.96
C LEU A 9 1.57 1.40 14.68
N GLN A 10 1.66 2.56 14.07
CA GLN A 10 0.48 3.34 13.67
C GLN A 10 -0.34 2.62 12.60
N ASP A 11 0.30 2.00 11.62
CA ASP A 11 -0.39 1.19 10.61
C ASP A 11 -1.14 0.02 11.29
N LEU A 12 -0.55 -0.60 12.30
CA LEU A 12 -1.20 -1.67 13.09
C LEU A 12 -2.41 -1.14 13.88
N ASP A 13 -2.26 -0.01 14.56
CA ASP A 13 -3.35 0.62 15.31
C ASP A 13 -4.50 1.04 14.38
N THR A 14 -4.19 1.43 13.16
CA THR A 14 -5.19 1.76 12.14
C THR A 14 -6.07 0.55 11.80
N ILE A 15 -5.47 -0.65 11.67
CA ILE A 15 -6.23 -1.88 11.43
C ILE A 15 -7.21 -2.15 12.58
N VAL A 16 -6.70 -2.13 13.81
CA VAL A 16 -7.53 -2.37 15.01
C VAL A 16 -8.69 -1.38 15.11
N ALA A 17 -8.46 -0.13 14.73
CA ALA A 17 -9.48 0.92 14.77
C ALA A 17 -10.54 0.81 13.67
N LYS A 18 -10.16 0.36 12.47
CA LYS A 18 -11.02 0.37 11.29
C LYS A 18 -11.67 -0.98 10.97
N ASP A 19 -11.09 -2.08 11.41
CA ASP A 19 -11.63 -3.42 11.18
C ASP A 19 -12.43 -3.89 12.40
N PRO A 20 -13.76 -3.91 12.32
CA PRO A 20 -14.60 -4.35 13.44
C PRO A 20 -14.47 -5.84 13.75
N ALA A 21 -13.94 -6.65 12.83
CA ALA A 21 -13.70 -8.07 13.04
C ALA A 21 -12.41 -8.35 13.82
N THR A 22 -11.49 -7.39 13.89
CA THR A 22 -10.21 -7.54 14.56
C THR A 22 -10.33 -7.22 16.05
N THR A 23 -10.01 -8.20 16.90
CA THR A 23 -10.18 -8.09 18.38
C THR A 23 -8.99 -7.44 19.09
N GLY A 24 -7.83 -7.33 18.42
CA GLY A 24 -6.65 -6.73 19.04
C GLY A 24 -5.42 -6.72 18.14
N ARG A 25 -4.34 -6.09 18.64
CA ARG A 25 -3.10 -5.90 17.90
C ARG A 25 -2.43 -7.19 17.44
N TRP A 26 -2.47 -8.24 18.24
CA TRP A 26 -1.86 -9.53 17.90
C TRP A 26 -2.58 -10.19 16.72
N GLU A 27 -3.91 -10.15 16.74
CA GLU A 27 -4.72 -10.67 15.62
C GLU A 27 -4.45 -9.87 14.35
N ALA A 28 -4.47 -8.53 14.42
CA ALA A 28 -4.13 -7.67 13.29
C ALA A 28 -2.73 -7.97 12.73
N PHE A 29 -1.74 -8.11 13.61
CA PHE A 29 -0.36 -8.42 13.22
C PHE A 29 -0.23 -9.78 12.52
N LEU A 30 -0.90 -10.80 13.03
CA LEU A 30 -0.75 -12.18 12.54
C LEU A 30 -1.69 -12.52 11.37
N CYS A 31 -2.87 -11.91 11.32
CA CYS A 31 -3.96 -12.36 10.48
C CYS A 31 -4.46 -11.35 9.43
N SER A 32 -3.86 -10.16 9.33
CA SER A 32 -4.31 -9.12 8.39
C SER A 32 -3.42 -9.04 7.15
N PRO A 33 -3.81 -9.63 6.01
CA PRO A 33 -3.02 -9.58 4.77
C PRO A 33 -2.79 -8.15 4.27
N GLY A 34 -3.79 -7.28 4.43
CA GLY A 34 -3.67 -5.86 4.09
C GLY A 34 -2.55 -5.17 4.89
N TYR A 35 -2.47 -5.44 6.19
CA TYR A 35 -1.38 -4.95 7.03
C TYR A 35 -0.02 -5.49 6.57
N HIS A 36 0.07 -6.79 6.31
CA HIS A 36 1.31 -7.39 5.82
C HIS A 36 1.76 -6.77 4.49
N GLY A 37 0.83 -6.51 3.59
CA GLY A 37 1.12 -5.80 2.33
C GLY A 37 1.70 -4.41 2.56
N ILE A 38 1.11 -3.64 3.48
CA ILE A 38 1.61 -2.32 3.86
C ILE A 38 2.99 -2.42 4.52
N LEU A 39 3.21 -3.41 5.39
CA LEU A 39 4.50 -3.64 6.04
C LEU A 39 5.60 -3.93 5.01
N PHE A 40 5.37 -4.83 4.06
CA PHE A 40 6.31 -5.10 2.96
C PHE A 40 6.57 -3.84 2.13
N TYR A 41 5.52 -3.05 1.86
CA TYR A 41 5.69 -1.75 1.18
C TYR A 41 6.58 -0.81 1.98
N ARG A 42 6.33 -0.59 3.27
CA ARG A 42 7.15 0.32 4.10
C ARG A 42 8.63 -0.07 4.09
N LEU A 43 8.92 -1.37 4.13
CA LEU A 43 10.29 -1.88 4.09
C LEU A 43 10.92 -1.71 2.70
N SER A 44 10.21 -2.12 1.65
CA SER A 44 10.69 -2.00 0.27
C SER A 44 10.85 -0.54 -0.19
N HIS A 45 9.96 0.34 0.25
CA HIS A 45 10.03 1.77 -0.03
C HIS A 45 11.30 2.41 0.53
N ARG A 46 11.75 2.00 1.71
CA ARG A 46 13.02 2.46 2.29
C ARG A 46 14.22 2.05 1.46
N LEU A 47 14.24 0.81 0.97
CA LEU A 47 15.29 0.34 0.06
C LEU A 47 15.26 1.15 -1.24
N TRP A 48 14.06 1.44 -1.74
CA TRP A 48 13.85 2.26 -2.91
C TRP A 48 14.41 3.68 -2.74
N GLN A 49 14.15 4.33 -1.62
CA GLN A 49 14.68 5.65 -1.30
C GLN A 49 16.20 5.69 -1.16
N LYS A 50 16.81 4.59 -0.71
CA LYS A 50 18.29 4.43 -0.65
C LYS A 50 18.92 4.13 -2.01
N GLY A 51 18.13 4.01 -3.09
CA GLY A 51 18.62 3.68 -4.42
C GLY A 51 18.78 2.18 -4.68
N TRP A 52 18.48 1.31 -3.73
CA TRP A 52 18.58 -0.15 -3.86
C TRP A 52 17.37 -0.71 -4.61
N ARG A 53 17.24 -0.30 -5.88
CA ARG A 53 16.06 -0.55 -6.71
C ARG A 53 15.71 -2.02 -6.87
N LEU A 54 16.71 -2.85 -7.19
CA LEU A 54 16.48 -4.29 -7.39
C LEU A 54 16.05 -4.96 -6.09
N SER A 55 16.74 -4.70 -4.97
CA SER A 55 16.38 -5.27 -3.67
C SER A 55 14.97 -4.84 -3.23
N ALA A 56 14.62 -3.57 -3.44
CA ALA A 56 13.28 -3.06 -3.17
C ALA A 56 12.22 -3.80 -3.97
N ARG A 57 12.47 -4.01 -5.26
CA ARG A 57 11.55 -4.75 -6.16
C ARG A 57 11.41 -6.22 -5.77
N LEU A 58 12.51 -6.90 -5.44
CA LEU A 58 12.48 -8.29 -5.00
C LEU A 58 11.67 -8.45 -3.70
N LEU A 59 11.89 -7.57 -2.73
CA LEU A 59 11.13 -7.57 -1.48
C LEU A 59 9.64 -7.30 -1.71
N SER A 60 9.31 -6.36 -2.59
CA SER A 60 7.94 -6.06 -2.99
C SER A 60 7.26 -7.29 -3.64
N GLN A 61 7.94 -8.00 -4.53
CA GLN A 61 7.39 -9.20 -5.18
C GLN A 61 7.25 -10.36 -4.19
N PHE A 62 8.16 -10.50 -3.25
CA PHE A 62 8.02 -11.48 -2.17
C PHE A 62 6.78 -11.17 -1.30
N GLY A 63 6.58 -9.90 -0.96
CA GLY A 63 5.38 -9.47 -0.24
C GLY A 63 4.09 -9.78 -1.02
N ARG A 64 4.08 -9.53 -2.33
CA ARG A 64 2.96 -9.91 -3.20
C ARG A 64 2.68 -11.40 -3.17
N LEU A 65 3.70 -12.23 -3.24
CA LEU A 65 3.57 -13.70 -3.20
C LEU A 65 2.89 -14.15 -1.90
N LEU A 66 3.25 -13.56 -0.77
CA LEU A 66 2.73 -13.94 0.54
C LEU A 66 1.34 -13.37 0.84
N THR A 67 1.01 -12.20 0.31
CA THR A 67 -0.18 -11.43 0.73
C THR A 67 -1.23 -11.28 -0.36
N GLY A 68 -0.87 -11.46 -1.62
CA GLY A 68 -1.74 -11.09 -2.75
C GLY A 68 -1.90 -9.59 -2.97
N VAL A 69 -1.16 -8.76 -2.24
CA VAL A 69 -1.15 -7.29 -2.34
C VAL A 69 0.10 -6.84 -3.06
N GLU A 70 -0.05 -6.17 -4.20
CA GLU A 70 1.06 -5.61 -4.96
C GLU A 70 1.14 -4.10 -4.76
N ILE A 71 2.19 -3.65 -4.12
CA ILE A 71 2.48 -2.21 -4.00
C ILE A 71 3.89 -1.96 -4.51
N HIS A 72 4.00 -1.15 -5.57
CA HIS A 72 5.31 -0.78 -6.09
C HIS A 72 6.07 0.06 -5.05
N PRO A 73 7.35 -0.24 -4.78
CA PRO A 73 8.11 0.48 -3.75
C PRO A 73 8.32 1.97 -4.03
N GLY A 74 8.12 2.42 -5.27
CA GLY A 74 8.16 3.84 -5.65
C GLY A 74 6.89 4.63 -5.31
N ALA A 75 5.78 3.96 -5.02
CA ALA A 75 4.53 4.63 -4.63
C ALA A 75 4.73 5.47 -3.37
N GLN A 76 3.93 6.53 -3.23
CA GLN A 76 3.93 7.39 -2.05
C GLN A 76 2.63 7.20 -1.28
N ILE A 77 2.70 6.72 -0.05
CA ILE A 77 1.54 6.41 0.78
C ILE A 77 1.66 7.13 2.12
N GLY A 78 0.63 7.89 2.46
CA GLY A 78 0.52 8.65 3.68
C GLY A 78 0.28 7.80 4.93
N LYS A 79 -0.26 8.42 5.97
CA LYS A 79 -0.53 7.81 7.27
C LYS A 79 -1.91 7.17 7.31
N ASN A 80 -2.09 6.20 8.21
CA ASN A 80 -3.38 5.56 8.48
C ASN A 80 -4.02 4.97 7.22
N PHE A 81 -3.20 4.43 6.32
CA PHE A 81 -3.67 3.70 5.15
C PHE A 81 -4.18 2.33 5.58
N PHE A 82 -5.38 1.99 5.19
CA PHE A 82 -6.04 0.73 5.53
C PHE A 82 -6.45 -0.02 4.27
N ILE A 83 -6.00 -1.27 4.16
CA ILE A 83 -6.44 -2.20 3.12
C ILE A 83 -7.25 -3.29 3.79
N ASP A 84 -8.54 -3.38 3.43
CA ASP A 84 -9.44 -4.42 3.91
C ASP A 84 -9.42 -5.61 2.96
N HIS A 85 -9.27 -6.82 3.52
CA HIS A 85 -9.03 -8.09 2.82
C HIS A 85 -7.69 -8.12 2.06
N GLY A 86 -7.54 -7.34 1.01
CA GLY A 86 -6.27 -7.06 0.33
C GLY A 86 -6.01 -7.86 -0.94
N MET A 87 -6.55 -9.06 -1.11
CA MET A 87 -6.28 -9.89 -2.30
C MET A 87 -6.55 -9.13 -3.59
N GLY A 88 -5.56 -9.12 -4.49
CA GLY A 88 -5.68 -8.51 -5.82
C GLY A 88 -5.55 -6.98 -5.85
N VAL A 89 -5.18 -6.34 -4.75
CA VAL A 89 -4.81 -4.91 -4.76
C VAL A 89 -3.53 -4.71 -5.55
N VAL A 90 -3.54 -3.72 -6.46
CA VAL A 90 -2.38 -3.32 -7.27
C VAL A 90 -2.18 -1.81 -7.19
N ILE A 91 -1.04 -1.38 -6.71
CA ILE A 91 -0.67 0.05 -6.62
C ILE A 91 0.62 0.28 -7.38
N GLY A 92 0.54 1.08 -8.44
CA GLY A 92 1.65 1.34 -9.37
C GLY A 92 2.67 2.34 -8.86
N GLU A 93 3.81 2.41 -9.55
CA GLU A 93 5.03 3.14 -9.16
C GLU A 93 4.82 4.61 -8.82
N THR A 94 4.04 5.34 -9.63
CA THR A 94 3.85 6.79 -9.46
C THR A 94 2.53 7.14 -8.77
N ALA A 95 1.88 6.16 -8.15
CA ALA A 95 0.68 6.41 -7.34
C ALA A 95 1.02 7.25 -6.12
N VAL A 96 0.12 8.15 -5.78
CA VAL A 96 0.18 8.96 -4.56
C VAL A 96 -1.10 8.74 -3.78
N ILE A 97 -0.98 8.36 -2.52
CA ILE A 97 -2.11 8.13 -1.63
C ILE A 97 -1.92 9.01 -0.40
N GLY A 98 -2.92 9.82 -0.11
CA GLY A 98 -2.94 10.72 1.03
C GLY A 98 -3.13 10.00 2.37
N ASP A 99 -3.52 10.75 3.38
CA ASP A 99 -3.76 10.25 4.73
C ASP A 99 -5.18 9.72 4.91
N ASN A 100 -5.35 8.75 5.79
CA ASN A 100 -6.66 8.19 6.17
C ASN A 100 -7.45 7.59 5.00
N VAL A 101 -6.77 7.00 4.03
CA VAL A 101 -7.40 6.33 2.88
C VAL A 101 -7.74 4.89 3.25
N THR A 102 -8.94 4.45 2.88
CA THR A 102 -9.39 3.06 2.99
C THR A 102 -9.57 2.47 1.61
N MET A 103 -9.03 1.28 1.41
CA MET A 103 -9.07 0.56 0.14
C MET A 103 -9.49 -0.89 0.37
N TYR A 104 -10.38 -1.39 -0.48
CA TYR A 104 -10.82 -2.78 -0.42
C TYR A 104 -10.01 -3.65 -1.39
N HIS A 105 -10.24 -4.98 -1.29
CA HIS A 105 -9.61 -5.95 -2.18
C HIS A 105 -9.90 -5.69 -3.66
N GLY A 106 -9.01 -6.15 -4.53
CA GLY A 106 -9.17 -6.06 -5.98
C GLY A 106 -9.07 -4.65 -6.56
N VAL A 107 -8.77 -3.65 -5.75
CA VAL A 107 -8.60 -2.26 -6.23
C VAL A 107 -7.28 -2.13 -6.97
N THR A 108 -7.33 -1.48 -8.14
CA THR A 108 -6.15 -1.16 -8.94
C THR A 108 -5.96 0.35 -9.06
N LEU A 109 -4.80 0.84 -8.64
CA LEU A 109 -4.30 2.16 -9.00
C LEU A 109 -3.26 1.97 -10.11
N GLY A 110 -3.73 1.94 -11.35
CA GLY A 110 -2.96 1.53 -12.52
C GLY A 110 -2.55 2.69 -13.42
N GLY A 111 -1.56 2.43 -14.26
CA GLY A 111 -1.17 3.33 -15.35
C GLY A 111 -1.92 3.01 -16.62
N THR A 112 -2.03 4.01 -17.52
CA THR A 112 -2.44 3.82 -18.90
C THR A 112 -1.25 4.08 -19.82
N LYS A 113 -1.22 3.41 -20.98
CA LYS A 113 -0.13 3.57 -21.95
C LYS A 113 -0.03 4.98 -22.54
N SER A 114 -1.08 5.77 -22.40
CA SER A 114 -1.21 7.10 -23.02
C SER A 114 -0.51 8.23 -22.25
N TYR A 115 -0.04 7.99 -21.03
CA TYR A 115 0.47 9.05 -20.17
C TYR A 115 1.87 8.76 -19.60
N GLY A 116 2.69 9.81 -19.55
CA GLY A 116 3.88 9.88 -18.71
C GLY A 116 5.14 9.18 -19.21
N GLY A 117 5.09 8.39 -20.27
CA GLY A 117 6.27 7.66 -20.73
C GLY A 117 6.95 6.87 -19.60
N LYS A 118 8.30 6.73 -19.67
CA LYS A 118 9.05 5.99 -18.61
C LYS A 118 9.30 6.79 -17.34
N SER A 119 9.26 8.10 -17.38
CA SER A 119 9.65 9.00 -16.26
C SER A 119 8.53 9.88 -15.74
N GLY A 120 7.35 9.88 -16.38
CA GLY A 120 6.22 10.74 -16.01
C GLY A 120 5.25 10.09 -15.04
N LYS A 121 4.34 10.91 -14.52
CA LYS A 121 3.21 10.47 -13.70
C LYS A 121 2.26 9.60 -14.54
N ARG A 122 2.06 8.36 -14.13
CA ARG A 122 1.24 7.37 -14.87
C ARG A 122 0.07 6.82 -14.04
N HIS A 123 0.12 6.99 -12.74
CA HIS A 123 -0.80 6.37 -11.79
C HIS A 123 -1.56 7.44 -11.02
N PRO A 124 -2.75 7.12 -10.48
CA PRO A 124 -3.62 8.07 -9.81
C PRO A 124 -3.01 8.75 -8.58
N THR A 125 -3.54 9.91 -8.27
CA THR A 125 -3.43 10.55 -6.97
C THR A 125 -4.75 10.40 -6.23
N VAL A 126 -4.70 9.81 -5.05
CA VAL A 126 -5.83 9.66 -4.13
C VAL A 126 -5.61 10.61 -2.97
N GLU A 127 -6.54 11.52 -2.76
CA GLU A 127 -6.43 12.52 -1.70
C GLU A 127 -6.78 11.94 -0.32
N ASP A 128 -6.72 12.79 0.72
CA ASP A 128 -7.00 12.37 2.09
C ASP A 128 -8.46 11.94 2.28
N ASN A 129 -8.68 11.02 3.22
CA ASN A 129 -10.01 10.59 3.67
C ASN A 129 -10.88 9.93 2.58
N VAL A 130 -10.27 9.40 1.52
CA VAL A 130 -10.96 8.71 0.43
C VAL A 130 -11.20 7.25 0.80
N VAL A 131 -12.35 6.72 0.40
CA VAL A 131 -12.69 5.29 0.46
C VAL A 131 -12.85 4.77 -0.97
N ILE A 132 -12.13 3.70 -1.30
CA ILE A 132 -12.21 3.05 -2.63
C ILE A 132 -12.79 1.65 -2.46
N GLY A 133 -13.96 1.44 -3.05
CA GLY A 133 -14.70 0.18 -2.96
C GLY A 133 -14.04 -0.97 -3.70
N ALA A 134 -14.42 -2.20 -3.33
CA ALA A 134 -13.86 -3.44 -3.87
C ALA A 134 -13.91 -3.50 -5.40
N GLY A 135 -12.81 -3.92 -6.01
CA GLY A 135 -12.69 -4.12 -7.46
C GLY A 135 -12.60 -2.86 -8.30
N ALA A 136 -12.55 -1.67 -7.70
CA ALA A 136 -12.45 -0.43 -8.45
C ALA A 136 -11.16 -0.35 -9.26
N GLN A 137 -11.28 0.09 -10.51
CA GLN A 137 -10.17 0.31 -11.43
C GLN A 137 -9.98 1.81 -11.62
N VAL A 138 -8.96 2.38 -10.98
CA VAL A 138 -8.60 3.80 -11.10
C VAL A 138 -7.34 3.88 -11.94
N LEU A 139 -7.47 4.39 -13.16
CA LEU A 139 -6.42 4.30 -14.18
C LEU A 139 -6.01 5.68 -14.68
N GLY A 140 -4.71 5.86 -14.80
CA GLY A 140 -4.12 7.11 -15.28
C GLY A 140 -3.83 8.12 -14.16
N PRO A 141 -3.14 9.22 -14.50
CA PRO A 141 -2.72 10.23 -13.56
C PRO A 141 -3.86 11.13 -13.08
#